data_fad0a3b33d08ff3d71494561fdf19582
#
_entry.id   fad0a3b33d08ff3d71494561fdf19582
#
_cell.length_a   1.000
_cell.length_b   1.000
_cell.length_c   1.000
_cell.angle_alpha   90.00
_cell.angle_beta   90.00
_cell.angle_gamma   90.00
#
_symmetry.space_group_name_H-M   'P 1'
#
loop_
_entity.id
_entity.type
_entity.pdbx_description
1 polymer ?
#
loop_
_entity_poly.entity_id
_entity_poly.type
_entity_poly.pdbx_seq_one_letter_code
_entity_poly.pdbx_strand_id
1 'polypeptide(L)'
;MLAPVPIVQGGMGVGISLAGLASAVADQGGIGVISSAGLGVIYKDYSKDYRTASIWGLKQELKKAREATKGIVGVNVMVAMSNFADMVRTAIAEKADIIFSGAGLPLNLPSFLTEGAKTKLAPIVSSARAAKLLCQKWFAEYKYIPDAIVVEGPKAGGHLGYKEEQLVDEHYALESIVPEIVAEVHAFEAEHGCHIPVIAGGGIYTGEDIYRIMSLGAEGVQMGTRFVTTDECDADPAFKQSYLDATQQDIEIIKSPVGMPGRAIHSSFLDRVKEGLKRPQGVPVRLHQDVRRDAQPLLHHAGALQRLQGEIAERLCLLRRQRMAGRKDPVGTRPDGFAQGRV
;
A
#
# COMPACT_ATOMS: atom_id res chain seq x y z
N MET A 1 -12.82 2.41 16.74
CA MET A 1 -12.14 1.22 16.18
C MET A 1 -10.75 1.19 16.78
N LEU A 2 -10.34 0.10 17.37
CA LEU A 2 -9.00 -0.05 17.98
C LEU A 2 -8.36 -1.31 17.38
N ALA A 3 -7.18 -1.15 16.78
CA ALA A 3 -6.38 -2.28 16.32
C ALA A 3 -5.52 -2.77 17.50
N PRO A 4 -5.60 -4.05 17.89
CA PRO A 4 -4.78 -4.59 18.97
C PRO A 4 -3.27 -4.48 18.70
N VAL A 5 -2.87 -4.58 17.43
CA VAL A 5 -1.49 -4.43 16.97
C VAL A 5 -1.42 -3.16 16.12
N PRO A 6 -0.60 -2.16 16.48
CA PRO A 6 -0.56 -0.86 15.80
C PRO A 6 0.23 -0.93 14.47
N ILE A 7 -0.06 -1.93 13.67
CA ILE A 7 0.56 -2.16 12.36
C ILE A 7 -0.51 -2.16 11.28
N VAL A 8 -0.33 -1.30 10.28
CA VAL A 8 -1.09 -1.29 9.04
C VAL A 8 -0.26 -1.95 7.95
N GLN A 9 -0.78 -2.99 7.33
CA GLN A 9 -0.21 -3.47 6.08
C GLN A 9 -0.65 -2.51 4.97
N GLY A 10 0.26 -1.76 4.40
CA GLY A 10 -0.03 -0.76 3.38
C GLY A 10 -0.62 -1.37 2.11
N GLY A 11 -1.59 -0.70 1.50
CA GLY A 11 -2.21 -1.15 0.26
C GLY A 11 -1.24 -1.14 -0.92
N MET A 12 -0.95 -2.29 -1.50
CA MET A 12 0.01 -2.47 -2.59
C MET A 12 -0.70 -2.99 -3.85
N GLY A 13 -0.73 -2.16 -4.89
CA GLY A 13 -1.22 -2.52 -6.24
C GLY A 13 -0.07 -3.02 -7.11
N VAL A 14 -0.28 -3.77 -8.17
CA VAL A 14 -1.50 -4.39 -8.69
C VAL A 14 -1.49 -5.87 -8.27
N GLY A 15 -2.52 -6.29 -7.52
CA GLY A 15 -2.62 -7.71 -7.13
C GLY A 15 -1.62 -8.17 -6.08
N ILE A 16 -0.98 -7.25 -5.34
CA ILE A 16 -0.02 -7.59 -4.28
C ILE A 16 -0.75 -7.73 -2.94
N SER A 17 -1.63 -6.78 -2.60
CA SER A 17 -2.47 -6.89 -1.42
C SER A 17 -3.95 -6.95 -1.82
N LEU A 18 -4.51 -8.13 -1.78
CA LEU A 18 -5.91 -8.42 -1.98
C LEU A 18 -6.51 -9.02 -0.69
N ALA A 19 -7.54 -9.84 -0.82
CA ALA A 19 -8.22 -10.42 0.33
C ALA A 19 -7.33 -11.37 1.15
N GLY A 20 -6.43 -12.11 0.52
CA GLY A 20 -5.54 -13.07 1.18
C GLY A 20 -4.66 -12.40 2.22
N LEU A 21 -3.82 -11.47 1.79
CA LEU A 21 -2.92 -10.74 2.68
C LEU A 21 -3.70 -9.89 3.70
N ALA A 22 -4.73 -9.16 3.23
CA ALA A 22 -5.49 -8.28 4.12
C ALA A 22 -6.17 -9.05 5.25
N SER A 23 -6.79 -10.20 4.98
CA SER A 23 -7.43 -11.01 6.02
C SER A 23 -6.43 -11.61 6.99
N ALA A 24 -5.28 -12.09 6.49
CA ALA A 24 -4.24 -12.66 7.34
C ALA A 24 -3.67 -11.65 8.34
N VAL A 25 -3.41 -10.42 7.90
CA VAL A 25 -2.96 -9.33 8.80
C VAL A 25 -4.04 -8.96 9.80
N ALA A 26 -5.29 -8.87 9.36
CA ALA A 26 -6.43 -8.54 10.22
C ALA A 26 -6.65 -9.60 11.32
N ASP A 27 -6.45 -10.88 11.02
CA ASP A 27 -6.53 -11.98 11.99
C ASP A 27 -5.43 -11.92 13.06
N GLN A 28 -4.29 -11.32 12.73
CA GLN A 28 -3.21 -11.09 13.71
C GLN A 28 -3.39 -9.79 14.51
N GLY A 29 -4.54 -9.11 14.37
CA GLY A 29 -4.89 -7.92 15.12
C GLY A 29 -4.35 -6.61 14.55
N GLY A 30 -3.67 -6.64 13.41
CA GLY A 30 -3.30 -5.46 12.63
C GLY A 30 -4.45 -4.95 11.75
N ILE A 31 -4.16 -3.99 10.89
CA ILE A 31 -5.08 -3.51 9.87
C ILE A 31 -4.61 -4.03 8.52
N GLY A 32 -5.36 -4.98 7.95
CA GLY A 32 -5.11 -5.47 6.60
C GLY A 32 -5.75 -4.57 5.55
N VAL A 33 -5.04 -4.28 4.45
CA VAL A 33 -5.52 -3.30 3.47
C VAL A 33 -5.52 -3.86 2.06
N ILE A 34 -6.70 -3.85 1.45
CA ILE A 34 -6.89 -4.20 0.05
C ILE A 34 -6.54 -3.00 -0.83
N SER A 35 -5.68 -3.18 -1.83
CA SER A 35 -5.42 -2.14 -2.82
C SER A 35 -6.48 -2.14 -3.91
N SER A 36 -7.14 -1.00 -4.13
CA SER A 36 -8.08 -0.84 -5.24
C SER A 36 -7.40 -0.61 -6.60
N ALA A 37 -6.09 -0.35 -6.59
CA ALA A 37 -5.34 -0.06 -7.80
C ALA A 37 -5.20 -1.30 -8.70
N GLY A 38 -5.62 -1.17 -9.97
CA GLY A 38 -5.47 -2.21 -10.97
C GLY A 38 -6.49 -3.35 -10.93
N LEU A 39 -7.49 -3.31 -10.06
CA LEU A 39 -8.53 -4.35 -9.99
C LEU A 39 -9.24 -4.60 -11.32
N GLY A 40 -9.46 -3.54 -12.13
CA GLY A 40 -10.06 -3.69 -13.45
C GLY A 40 -9.22 -4.48 -14.45
N VAL A 41 -7.90 -4.61 -14.21
CA VAL A 41 -7.02 -5.47 -14.99
C VAL A 41 -7.09 -6.91 -14.49
N ILE A 42 -7.10 -7.10 -13.17
CA ILE A 42 -7.19 -8.43 -12.53
C ILE A 42 -8.51 -9.10 -12.91
N TYR A 43 -9.60 -8.33 -12.88
CA TYR A 43 -10.96 -8.83 -13.12
C TYR A 43 -11.50 -8.51 -14.54
N LYS A 44 -10.61 -8.33 -15.52
CA LYS A 44 -10.94 -8.03 -16.92
C LYS A 44 -11.88 -9.04 -17.59
N ASP A 45 -11.88 -10.28 -17.11
CA ASP A 45 -12.73 -11.34 -17.65
C ASP A 45 -14.20 -11.18 -17.24
N TYR A 46 -14.47 -10.45 -16.15
CA TYR A 46 -15.83 -10.05 -15.75
C TYR A 46 -16.42 -9.01 -16.67
N SER A 47 -15.63 -8.00 -17.06
CA SER A 47 -16.07 -6.93 -17.97
C SER A 47 -14.87 -6.37 -18.72
N LYS A 48 -15.07 -6.05 -20.01
CA LYS A 48 -14.08 -5.31 -20.81
C LYS A 48 -14.01 -3.83 -20.42
N ASP A 49 -15.04 -3.30 -19.77
CA ASP A 49 -15.02 -1.98 -19.18
C ASP A 49 -14.24 -2.01 -17.87
N TYR A 50 -13.11 -1.30 -17.86
CA TYR A 50 -12.19 -1.25 -16.73
C TYR A 50 -12.86 -0.76 -15.43
N ARG A 51 -13.76 0.23 -15.53
CA ARG A 51 -14.48 0.80 -14.39
C ARG A 51 -15.40 -0.24 -13.77
N THR A 52 -16.22 -0.89 -14.57
CA THR A 52 -17.12 -1.95 -14.14
C THR A 52 -16.37 -3.13 -13.54
N ALA A 53 -15.29 -3.57 -14.17
CA ALA A 53 -14.43 -4.63 -13.66
C ALA A 53 -13.77 -4.25 -12.32
N SER A 54 -13.34 -2.98 -12.15
CA SER A 54 -12.76 -2.49 -10.90
C SER A 54 -13.76 -2.49 -9.76
N ILE A 55 -14.98 -2.00 -9.98
CA ILE A 55 -16.06 -1.99 -8.99
C ILE A 55 -16.40 -3.41 -8.56
N TRP A 56 -16.59 -4.31 -9.52
CA TRP A 56 -16.88 -5.71 -9.24
C TRP A 56 -15.73 -6.37 -8.47
N GLY A 57 -14.48 -6.15 -8.91
CA GLY A 57 -13.29 -6.70 -8.26
C GLY A 57 -13.17 -6.27 -6.81
N LEU A 58 -13.37 -4.99 -6.50
CA LEU A 58 -13.32 -4.52 -5.11
C LEU A 58 -14.41 -5.16 -4.24
N LYS A 59 -15.63 -5.33 -4.78
CA LYS A 59 -16.70 -6.05 -4.08
C LYS A 59 -16.30 -7.50 -3.77
N GLN A 60 -15.72 -8.20 -4.74
CA GLN A 60 -15.29 -9.59 -4.54
C GLN A 60 -14.18 -9.68 -3.49
N GLU A 61 -13.20 -8.80 -3.54
CA GLU A 61 -12.09 -8.83 -2.58
C GLU A 61 -12.57 -8.50 -1.16
N LEU A 62 -13.42 -7.49 -0.98
CA LEU A 62 -14.00 -7.19 0.33
C LEU A 62 -14.87 -8.35 0.85
N LYS A 63 -15.68 -8.98 -0.01
CA LYS A 63 -16.47 -10.14 0.36
C LYS A 63 -15.58 -11.30 0.84
N LYS A 64 -14.56 -11.69 0.05
CA LYS A 64 -13.61 -12.75 0.42
C LYS A 64 -12.92 -12.44 1.75
N ALA A 65 -12.46 -11.20 1.95
CA ALA A 65 -11.83 -10.81 3.19
C ALA A 65 -12.79 -10.94 4.38
N ARG A 66 -14.05 -10.52 4.24
CA ARG A 66 -15.07 -10.66 5.31
C ARG A 66 -15.47 -12.10 5.61
N GLU A 67 -15.37 -12.99 4.63
CA GLU A 67 -15.57 -14.43 4.82
C GLU A 67 -14.39 -15.05 5.59
N ALA A 68 -13.17 -14.55 5.34
CA ALA A 68 -11.94 -15.06 5.92
C ALA A 68 -11.66 -14.52 7.34
N THR A 69 -12.01 -13.27 7.65
CA THR A 69 -11.66 -12.63 8.93
C THR A 69 -12.80 -11.83 9.56
N LYS A 70 -12.72 -11.64 10.88
CA LYS A 70 -13.52 -10.66 11.66
C LYS A 70 -12.70 -9.45 12.08
N GLY A 71 -11.41 -9.43 11.73
CA GLY A 71 -10.50 -8.33 12.00
C GLY A 71 -10.77 -7.09 11.15
N ILE A 72 -9.90 -6.10 11.28
CA ILE A 72 -10.05 -4.79 10.63
C ILE A 72 -9.51 -4.85 9.19
N VAL A 73 -10.39 -4.63 8.21
CA VAL A 73 -10.03 -4.62 6.78
C VAL A 73 -10.29 -3.25 6.18
N GLY A 74 -9.21 -2.62 5.72
CA GLY A 74 -9.21 -1.35 5.02
C GLY A 74 -9.11 -1.48 3.51
N VAL A 75 -9.31 -0.36 2.82
CA VAL A 75 -9.10 -0.22 1.37
C VAL A 75 -8.18 0.97 1.11
N ASN A 76 -7.14 0.78 0.31
CA ASN A 76 -6.33 1.88 -0.21
C ASN A 76 -6.90 2.38 -1.54
N VAL A 77 -7.12 3.69 -1.66
CA VAL A 77 -7.66 4.34 -2.85
C VAL A 77 -6.82 5.55 -3.25
N MET A 78 -6.28 5.53 -4.46
CA MET A 78 -5.44 6.61 -4.98
C MET A 78 -6.29 7.74 -5.56
N VAL A 79 -6.09 8.99 -5.07
CA VAL A 79 -6.80 10.20 -5.56
C VAL A 79 -6.58 10.44 -7.04
N ALA A 80 -5.37 10.19 -7.54
CA ALA A 80 -5.01 10.40 -8.94
C ALA A 80 -5.73 9.49 -9.95
N MET A 81 -6.44 8.46 -9.48
CA MET A 81 -7.14 7.53 -10.37
C MET A 81 -8.49 8.08 -10.84
N SER A 82 -8.79 7.95 -12.12
CA SER A 82 -10.06 8.43 -12.72
C SER A 82 -11.32 7.76 -12.15
N ASN A 83 -11.18 6.56 -11.58
CA ASN A 83 -12.26 5.82 -10.91
C ASN A 83 -12.23 5.99 -9.37
N PHE A 84 -11.53 7.00 -8.85
CA PHE A 84 -11.42 7.28 -7.41
C PHE A 84 -12.78 7.27 -6.71
N ALA A 85 -13.72 8.06 -7.21
CA ALA A 85 -15.06 8.20 -6.61
C ALA A 85 -15.83 6.86 -6.57
N ASP A 86 -15.66 6.03 -7.59
CA ASP A 86 -16.32 4.71 -7.65
C ASP A 86 -15.72 3.75 -6.63
N MET A 87 -14.39 3.75 -6.48
CA MET A 87 -13.72 2.91 -5.50
C MET A 87 -14.09 3.31 -4.08
N VAL A 88 -14.13 4.62 -3.78
CA VAL A 88 -14.54 5.11 -2.46
C VAL A 88 -15.99 4.72 -2.15
N ARG A 89 -16.94 4.99 -3.08
CA ARG A 89 -18.35 4.61 -2.90
C ARG A 89 -18.52 3.09 -2.73
N THR A 90 -17.79 2.31 -3.51
CA THR A 90 -17.83 0.85 -3.42
C THR A 90 -17.29 0.38 -2.06
N ALA A 91 -16.17 0.91 -1.60
CA ALA A 91 -15.61 0.55 -0.29
C ALA A 91 -16.58 0.88 0.86
N ILE A 92 -17.26 2.04 0.82
CA ILE A 92 -18.26 2.42 1.82
C ILE A 92 -19.49 1.50 1.74
N ALA A 93 -20.02 1.24 0.54
CA ALA A 93 -21.18 0.38 0.33
C ALA A 93 -20.94 -1.07 0.79
N GLU A 94 -19.73 -1.59 0.55
CA GLU A 94 -19.30 -2.93 1.00
C GLU A 94 -18.75 -2.93 2.44
N LYS A 95 -18.93 -1.81 3.17
CA LYS A 95 -18.62 -1.67 4.60
C LYS A 95 -17.15 -1.96 4.94
N ALA A 96 -16.20 -1.49 4.13
CA ALA A 96 -14.81 -1.44 4.55
C ALA A 96 -14.68 -0.70 5.89
N ASP A 97 -13.82 -1.18 6.79
CA ASP A 97 -13.69 -0.54 8.11
C ASP A 97 -13.01 0.83 8.02
N ILE A 98 -12.04 0.96 7.11
CA ILE A 98 -11.28 2.19 6.92
C ILE A 98 -10.85 2.36 5.46
N ILE A 99 -10.82 3.60 4.98
CA ILE A 99 -10.25 3.97 3.68
C ILE A 99 -8.99 4.77 3.91
N PHE A 100 -7.87 4.27 3.38
CA PHE A 100 -6.60 5.00 3.27
C PHE A 100 -6.54 5.66 1.90
N SER A 101 -6.31 6.98 1.85
CA SER A 101 -6.32 7.71 0.59
C SER A 101 -5.12 8.62 0.43
N GLY A 102 -4.37 8.42 -0.65
CA GLY A 102 -3.13 9.13 -1.00
C GLY A 102 -2.94 9.25 -2.51
N ALA A 103 -1.71 9.46 -2.95
CA ALA A 103 -1.37 9.82 -4.33
C ALA A 103 -2.16 11.06 -4.81
N GLY A 104 -2.11 12.11 -4.01
CA GLY A 104 -2.85 13.36 -4.08
C GLY A 104 -3.60 13.63 -2.77
N LEU A 105 -4.01 14.87 -2.52
CA LEU A 105 -4.74 15.25 -1.31
C LEU A 105 -6.24 14.93 -1.48
N PRO A 106 -6.81 14.06 -0.61
CA PRO A 106 -8.23 13.66 -0.70
C PRO A 106 -9.16 14.72 -0.09
N LEU A 107 -9.14 15.94 -0.62
CA LEU A 107 -9.80 17.11 -0.04
C LEU A 107 -11.31 16.93 0.16
N ASN A 108 -11.95 16.13 -0.69
CA ASN A 108 -13.40 15.90 -0.70
C ASN A 108 -13.79 14.48 -0.25
N LEU A 109 -12.87 13.70 0.32
CA LEU A 109 -13.15 12.31 0.70
C LEU A 109 -14.36 12.16 1.65
N PRO A 110 -14.56 13.02 2.67
CA PRO A 110 -15.71 12.91 3.56
C PRO A 110 -17.07 13.09 2.85
N SER A 111 -17.12 13.79 1.72
CA SER A 111 -18.37 13.97 0.95
C SER A 111 -18.98 12.68 0.38
N PHE A 112 -18.21 11.59 0.36
CA PHE A 112 -18.69 10.29 -0.10
C PHE A 112 -19.37 9.46 0.99
N LEU A 113 -19.22 9.85 2.28
CA LEU A 113 -19.89 9.17 3.37
C LEU A 113 -21.40 9.33 3.25
N THR A 114 -22.11 8.23 3.34
CA THR A 114 -23.57 8.20 3.41
C THR A 114 -24.03 8.20 4.86
N GLU A 115 -25.28 8.60 5.10
CA GLU A 115 -25.88 8.56 6.43
C GLU A 115 -25.75 7.16 7.04
N GLY A 116 -25.26 7.07 8.27
CA GLY A 116 -25.05 5.81 8.97
C GLY A 116 -23.80 5.01 8.55
N ALA A 117 -23.00 5.49 7.60
CA ALA A 117 -21.73 4.85 7.24
C ALA A 117 -20.79 4.81 8.46
N LYS A 118 -20.18 3.63 8.69
CA LYS A 118 -19.22 3.40 9.79
C LYS A 118 -17.77 3.39 9.31
N THR A 119 -17.56 3.45 8.01
CA THR A 119 -16.23 3.45 7.38
C THR A 119 -15.43 4.67 7.84
N LYS A 120 -14.25 4.42 8.36
CA LYS A 120 -13.30 5.42 8.81
C LYS A 120 -12.48 5.96 7.65
N LEU A 121 -12.01 7.20 7.77
CA LEU A 121 -11.24 7.87 6.71
C LEU A 121 -9.87 8.31 7.22
N ALA A 122 -8.81 7.83 6.56
CA ALA A 122 -7.43 8.16 6.87
C ALA A 122 -6.71 8.71 5.63
N PRO A 123 -6.44 10.02 5.55
CA PRO A 123 -5.65 10.59 4.48
C PRO A 123 -4.16 10.24 4.67
N ILE A 124 -3.44 10.10 3.55
CA ILE A 124 -1.99 9.92 3.51
C ILE A 124 -1.35 11.26 3.14
N VAL A 125 -0.40 11.71 3.95
CA VAL A 125 0.28 13.00 3.80
C VAL A 125 1.80 12.82 3.89
N SER A 126 2.54 13.79 3.32
CA SER A 126 4.00 13.81 3.36
C SER A 126 4.56 15.12 3.98
N SER A 127 3.71 15.90 4.66
CA SER A 127 4.13 17.15 5.34
C SER A 127 3.11 17.63 6.37
N ALA A 128 3.57 18.37 7.36
CA ALA A 128 2.73 19.02 8.36
C ALA A 128 1.71 19.99 7.73
N ARG A 129 2.12 20.73 6.70
CA ARG A 129 1.22 21.61 5.95
C ARG A 129 0.04 20.85 5.31
N ALA A 130 0.28 19.65 4.78
CA ALA A 130 -0.78 18.83 4.18
C ALA A 130 -1.72 18.28 5.26
N ALA A 131 -1.19 17.84 6.40
CA ALA A 131 -1.98 17.39 7.55
C ALA A 131 -2.91 18.50 8.04
N LYS A 132 -2.36 19.70 8.31
CA LYS A 132 -3.12 20.88 8.71
C LYS A 132 -4.24 21.21 7.73
N LEU A 133 -3.91 21.31 6.45
CA LEU A 133 -4.89 21.64 5.40
C LEU A 133 -6.06 20.64 5.40
N LEU A 134 -5.78 19.33 5.51
CA LEU A 134 -6.82 18.31 5.48
C LEU A 134 -7.70 18.36 6.73
N CYS A 135 -7.11 18.47 7.93
CA CYS A 135 -7.86 18.60 9.18
C CYS A 135 -8.80 19.82 9.13
N GLN A 136 -8.26 21.00 8.78
CA GLN A 136 -9.03 22.23 8.70
C GLN A 136 -10.13 22.16 7.64
N LYS A 137 -9.80 21.70 6.44
CA LYS A 137 -10.76 21.63 5.32
C LYS A 137 -11.87 20.64 5.59
N TRP A 138 -11.54 19.43 6.04
CA TRP A 138 -12.55 18.42 6.33
C TRP A 138 -13.49 18.88 7.45
N PHE A 139 -12.94 19.50 8.50
CA PHE A 139 -13.77 20.03 9.57
C PHE A 139 -14.63 21.21 9.11
N ALA A 140 -14.06 22.17 8.37
CA ALA A 140 -14.80 23.34 7.90
C ALA A 140 -15.95 22.99 6.96
N GLU A 141 -15.66 22.14 5.95
CA GLU A 141 -16.63 21.85 4.87
C GLU A 141 -17.59 20.71 5.20
N TYR A 142 -17.12 19.67 5.91
CA TYR A 142 -17.88 18.44 6.13
C TYR A 142 -18.20 18.17 7.61
N LYS A 143 -17.69 18.99 8.54
CA LYS A 143 -17.77 18.72 9.98
C LYS A 143 -17.21 17.35 10.34
N TYR A 144 -16.21 16.91 9.59
CA TYR A 144 -15.55 15.62 9.74
C TYR A 144 -14.10 15.80 10.18
N ILE A 145 -13.70 15.03 11.17
CA ILE A 145 -12.32 14.97 11.67
C ILE A 145 -11.70 13.68 11.13
N PRO A 146 -10.48 13.69 10.57
CA PRO A 146 -9.81 12.46 10.15
C PRO A 146 -9.78 11.41 11.28
N ASP A 147 -10.09 10.15 10.97
CA ASP A 147 -10.03 9.07 11.96
C ASP A 147 -8.61 8.59 12.25
N ALA A 148 -7.68 8.89 11.38
CA ALA A 148 -6.24 8.77 11.52
C ALA A 148 -5.56 9.60 10.43
N ILE A 149 -4.27 9.89 10.58
CA ILE A 149 -3.43 10.47 9.52
C ILE A 149 -2.27 9.51 9.28
N VAL A 150 -2.02 9.15 8.01
CA VAL A 150 -0.84 8.38 7.62
C VAL A 150 0.23 9.33 7.12
N VAL A 151 1.41 9.27 7.73
CA VAL A 151 2.61 10.01 7.31
C VAL A 151 3.42 9.10 6.40
N GLU A 152 3.60 9.49 5.15
CA GLU A 152 4.42 8.75 4.20
C GLU A 152 5.77 9.44 4.02
N GLY A 153 6.85 8.76 4.44
CA GLY A 153 8.22 9.24 4.30
C GLY A 153 8.85 8.95 2.93
N PRO A 154 9.99 9.59 2.62
CA PRO A 154 10.65 9.49 1.31
C PRO A 154 11.19 8.09 0.98
N LYS A 155 11.30 7.19 1.97
CA LYS A 155 11.71 5.79 1.76
C LYS A 155 10.53 4.85 1.48
N ALA A 156 9.32 5.36 1.27
CA ALA A 156 8.19 4.55 0.86
C ALA A 156 8.41 3.93 -0.53
N GLY A 157 7.70 2.85 -0.82
CA GLY A 157 7.65 2.21 -2.12
C GLY A 157 6.52 2.76 -2.98
N GLY A 158 6.60 2.58 -4.30
CA GLY A 158 5.60 3.07 -5.22
C GLY A 158 5.67 4.59 -5.44
N HIS A 159 4.52 5.25 -5.54
CA HIS A 159 4.44 6.69 -5.79
C HIS A 159 4.86 7.49 -4.58
N LEU A 160 5.67 8.52 -4.76
CA LEU A 160 6.23 9.33 -3.69
C LEU A 160 5.68 10.76 -3.75
N GLY A 161 5.20 11.27 -2.63
CA GLY A 161 4.68 12.63 -2.47
C GLY A 161 5.76 13.70 -2.36
N TYR A 162 6.95 13.46 -2.93
CA TYR A 162 8.16 14.28 -2.83
C TYR A 162 8.68 14.64 -4.20
N LYS A 163 9.47 15.70 -4.29
CA LYS A 163 10.33 15.95 -5.44
C LYS A 163 11.57 15.06 -5.33
N GLU A 164 12.25 14.82 -6.46
CA GLU A 164 13.38 13.90 -6.51
C GLU A 164 14.53 14.33 -5.59
N GLU A 165 14.82 15.64 -5.54
CA GLU A 165 15.83 16.23 -4.65
C GLU A 165 15.51 16.05 -3.15
N GLN A 166 14.24 15.94 -2.78
CA GLN A 166 13.79 15.75 -1.41
C GLN A 166 13.95 14.31 -0.91
N LEU A 167 14.13 13.36 -1.82
CA LEU A 167 14.22 11.94 -1.47
C LEU A 167 15.52 11.57 -0.75
N VAL A 168 16.54 12.41 -0.88
CA VAL A 168 17.87 12.22 -0.29
C VAL A 168 18.18 13.28 0.79
N ASP A 169 17.29 14.23 1.02
CA ASP A 169 17.44 15.30 2.00
C ASP A 169 16.92 14.81 3.36
N GLU A 170 17.78 14.82 4.37
CA GLU A 170 17.46 14.39 5.73
C GLU A 170 16.35 15.20 6.40
N HIS A 171 16.12 16.44 5.95
CA HIS A 171 15.01 17.26 6.43
C HIS A 171 13.65 16.59 6.15
N TYR A 172 13.56 15.82 5.07
CA TYR A 172 12.35 15.07 4.72
C TYR A 172 12.36 13.63 5.25
N ALA A 173 13.41 13.20 5.95
CA ALA A 173 13.44 11.87 6.55
C ALA A 173 12.23 11.64 7.46
N LEU A 174 11.76 10.39 7.56
CA LEU A 174 10.59 10.06 8.37
C LEU A 174 10.78 10.51 9.83
N GLU A 175 12.01 10.41 10.32
CA GLU A 175 12.42 10.82 11.65
C GLU A 175 12.27 12.36 11.88
N SER A 176 12.41 13.15 10.84
CA SER A 176 12.22 14.60 10.89
C SER A 176 10.76 15.00 10.76
N ILE A 177 10.05 14.42 9.80
CA ILE A 177 8.67 14.85 9.48
C ILE A 177 7.61 14.32 10.45
N VAL A 178 7.83 13.16 11.09
CA VAL A 178 6.85 12.61 12.05
C VAL A 178 6.62 13.55 13.23
N PRO A 179 7.64 14.04 13.95
CA PRO A 179 7.42 14.97 15.05
C PRO A 179 6.71 16.28 14.63
N GLU A 180 7.03 16.80 13.44
CA GLU A 180 6.39 18.01 12.90
C GLU A 180 4.90 17.79 12.65
N ILE A 181 4.54 16.65 12.04
CA ILE A 181 3.13 16.30 11.75
C ILE A 181 2.38 16.02 13.05
N VAL A 182 2.99 15.29 13.99
CA VAL A 182 2.40 15.03 15.31
C VAL A 182 2.10 16.34 16.04
N ALA A 183 3.04 17.29 16.05
CA ALA A 183 2.83 18.60 16.68
C ALA A 183 1.66 19.38 16.04
N GLU A 184 1.55 19.36 14.71
CA GLU A 184 0.45 20.02 14.00
C GLU A 184 -0.91 19.35 14.28
N VAL A 185 -0.93 18.01 14.35
CA VAL A 185 -2.13 17.23 14.69
C VAL A 185 -2.56 17.51 16.13
N HIS A 186 -1.64 17.50 17.09
CA HIS A 186 -1.92 17.82 18.49
C HIS A 186 -2.47 19.24 18.68
N ALA A 187 -1.97 20.22 17.89
CA ALA A 187 -2.52 21.57 17.92
C ALA A 187 -4.00 21.60 17.50
N PHE A 188 -4.35 20.84 16.45
CA PHE A 188 -5.74 20.71 16.00
C PHE A 188 -6.60 19.94 17.01
N GLU A 189 -6.09 18.87 17.61
CA GLU A 189 -6.76 18.10 18.67
C GLU A 189 -7.10 18.98 19.88
N ALA A 190 -6.15 19.79 20.32
CA ALA A 190 -6.34 20.70 21.45
C ALA A 190 -7.43 21.75 21.18
N GLU A 191 -7.51 22.25 19.95
CA GLU A 191 -8.53 23.21 19.54
C GLU A 191 -9.94 22.60 19.48
N HIS A 192 -10.05 21.33 19.10
CA HIS A 192 -11.32 20.70 18.75
C HIS A 192 -11.77 19.60 19.75
N GLY A 193 -10.97 19.31 20.76
CA GLY A 193 -11.30 18.30 21.78
C GLY A 193 -11.43 16.89 21.22
N CYS A 194 -10.59 16.51 20.26
CA CYS A 194 -10.61 15.22 19.58
C CYS A 194 -9.28 14.49 19.70
N HIS A 195 -9.19 13.28 19.15
CA HIS A 195 -7.95 12.51 19.02
C HIS A 195 -7.83 11.93 17.61
N ILE A 196 -6.66 12.09 16.98
CA ILE A 196 -6.34 11.69 15.62
C ILE A 196 -5.02 10.89 15.64
N PRO A 197 -5.05 9.57 15.67
CA PRO A 197 -3.81 8.77 15.65
C PRO A 197 -2.97 9.06 14.42
N VAL A 198 -1.67 9.23 14.63
CA VAL A 198 -0.67 9.41 13.56
C VAL A 198 0.00 8.07 13.31
N ILE A 199 -0.08 7.60 12.07
CA ILE A 199 0.51 6.34 11.59
C ILE A 199 1.65 6.67 10.64
N ALA A 200 2.85 6.16 10.85
CA ALA A 200 4.01 6.48 10.03
C ALA A 200 4.41 5.32 9.11
N GLY A 201 4.75 5.61 7.86
CA GLY A 201 5.17 4.63 6.86
C GLY A 201 6.32 5.11 5.98
N GLY A 202 7.10 4.16 5.47
CA GLY A 202 8.25 4.43 4.60
C GLY A 202 9.60 4.10 5.23
N GLY A 203 10.17 2.96 4.83
CA GLY A 203 11.47 2.51 5.34
C GLY A 203 11.42 1.80 6.70
N ILE A 204 10.24 1.38 7.15
CA ILE A 204 10.03 0.63 8.39
C ILE A 204 9.97 -0.86 8.04
N TYR A 205 10.84 -1.68 8.64
CA TYR A 205 10.96 -3.10 8.32
C TYR A 205 11.11 -4.02 9.54
N THR A 206 11.79 -3.57 10.58
CA THR A 206 12.09 -4.33 11.80
C THR A 206 11.29 -3.84 13.00
N GLY A 207 11.27 -4.62 14.09
CA GLY A 207 10.70 -4.17 15.37
C GLY A 207 11.43 -2.97 15.95
N GLU A 208 12.73 -2.86 15.70
CA GLU A 208 13.54 -1.71 16.11
C GLU A 208 13.13 -0.43 15.35
N ASP A 209 12.87 -0.54 14.04
CA ASP A 209 12.34 0.58 13.27
C ASP A 209 10.97 1.02 13.80
N ILE A 210 10.08 0.06 14.12
CA ILE A 210 8.77 0.35 14.70
C ILE A 210 8.93 1.11 16.01
N TYR A 211 9.75 0.60 16.92
CA TYR A 211 9.99 1.23 18.22
C TYR A 211 10.56 2.65 18.06
N ARG A 212 11.57 2.82 17.21
CA ARG A 212 12.19 4.11 16.92
C ARG A 212 11.17 5.14 16.43
N ILE A 213 10.34 4.79 15.46
CA ILE A 213 9.36 5.70 14.88
C ILE A 213 8.21 6.00 15.85
N MET A 214 7.73 5.01 16.58
CA MET A 214 6.70 5.24 17.59
C MET A 214 7.22 6.11 18.75
N SER A 215 8.50 6.02 19.09
CA SER A 215 9.13 6.89 20.10
C SER A 215 9.16 8.39 19.68
N LEU A 216 8.93 8.69 18.41
CA LEU A 216 8.81 10.06 17.89
C LEU A 216 7.37 10.62 17.95
N GLY A 217 6.43 9.85 18.49
CA GLY A 217 5.04 10.27 18.67
C GLY A 217 4.04 9.62 17.71
N ALA A 218 4.48 8.77 16.77
CA ALA A 218 3.55 7.96 16.00
C ALA A 218 2.88 6.89 16.88
N GLU A 219 1.59 6.66 16.68
CA GLU A 219 0.81 5.68 17.43
C GLU A 219 0.67 4.33 16.69
N GLY A 220 1.15 4.29 15.47
CA GLY A 220 1.21 3.07 14.66
C GLY A 220 2.14 3.24 13.48
N VAL A 221 2.36 2.14 12.79
CA VAL A 221 3.22 2.12 11.60
C VAL A 221 2.51 1.49 10.41
N GLN A 222 2.83 1.98 9.20
CA GLN A 222 2.42 1.36 7.95
C GLN A 222 3.63 0.73 7.26
N MET A 223 3.52 -0.56 6.93
CA MET A 223 4.58 -1.34 6.32
C MET A 223 4.09 -2.01 5.03
N GLY A 224 4.95 -2.08 4.02
CA GLY A 224 4.65 -2.74 2.75
C GLY A 224 5.59 -3.90 2.47
N THR A 225 6.86 -3.60 2.22
CA THR A 225 7.89 -4.56 1.76
C THR A 225 7.97 -5.82 2.62
N ARG A 226 7.83 -5.69 3.95
CA ARG A 226 7.86 -6.82 4.87
C ARG A 226 6.78 -7.86 4.59
N PHE A 227 5.62 -7.42 4.13
CA PHE A 227 4.48 -8.28 3.83
C PHE A 227 4.52 -8.89 2.42
N VAL A 228 5.28 -8.31 1.47
CA VAL A 228 5.34 -8.81 0.09
C VAL A 228 5.86 -10.23 0.01
N THR A 229 6.81 -10.59 0.86
CA THR A 229 7.52 -11.88 0.82
C THR A 229 6.85 -12.98 1.66
N THR A 230 5.69 -12.69 2.26
CA THR A 230 4.92 -13.67 3.03
C THR A 230 4.14 -14.62 2.12
N ASP A 231 3.77 -15.79 2.64
CA ASP A 231 2.98 -16.77 1.91
C ASP A 231 1.57 -16.24 1.62
N GLU A 232 1.02 -15.46 2.55
CA GLU A 232 -0.33 -14.87 2.46
C GLU A 232 -0.45 -13.72 1.46
N CYS A 233 0.68 -13.14 1.03
CA CYS A 233 0.67 -12.10 0.00
C CYS A 233 0.11 -12.65 -1.31
N ASP A 234 -0.85 -11.93 -1.90
CA ASP A 234 -1.58 -12.35 -3.10
C ASP A 234 -0.74 -12.26 -4.38
N ALA A 235 0.48 -11.69 -4.31
CA ALA A 235 1.36 -11.54 -5.46
C ALA A 235 1.87 -12.89 -5.97
N ASP A 236 2.15 -12.94 -7.27
CA ASP A 236 2.79 -14.09 -7.91
C ASP A 236 4.10 -14.46 -7.19
N PRO A 237 4.40 -15.75 -6.99
CA PRO A 237 5.65 -16.21 -6.35
C PRO A 237 6.93 -15.62 -6.96
N ALA A 238 6.95 -15.39 -8.29
CA ALA A 238 8.08 -14.78 -8.96
C ALA A 238 8.27 -13.30 -8.57
N PHE A 239 7.17 -12.59 -8.35
CA PHE A 239 7.23 -11.22 -7.83
C PHE A 239 7.78 -11.18 -6.40
N LYS A 240 7.32 -12.11 -5.53
CA LYS A 240 7.87 -12.25 -4.17
C LYS A 240 9.37 -12.56 -4.20
N GLN A 241 9.78 -13.44 -5.11
CA GLN A 241 11.20 -13.82 -5.27
C GLN A 241 12.05 -12.61 -5.70
N SER A 242 11.53 -11.71 -6.55
CA SER A 242 12.26 -10.50 -6.93
C SER A 242 12.59 -9.60 -5.74
N TYR A 243 11.74 -9.57 -4.70
CA TYR A 243 12.02 -8.85 -3.45
C TYR A 243 13.07 -9.55 -2.58
N LEU A 244 13.11 -10.88 -2.61
CA LEU A 244 14.12 -11.65 -1.86
C LEU A 244 15.50 -11.59 -2.50
N ASP A 245 15.56 -11.48 -3.81
CA ASP A 245 16.79 -11.41 -4.59
C ASP A 245 17.34 -9.98 -4.71
N ALA A 246 16.49 -8.95 -4.50
CA ALA A 246 16.86 -7.56 -4.63
C ALA A 246 17.88 -7.12 -3.58
N THR A 247 18.86 -6.34 -4.03
CA THR A 247 19.83 -5.62 -3.20
C THR A 247 19.51 -4.12 -3.19
N GLN A 248 20.21 -3.35 -2.37
CA GLN A 248 20.06 -1.89 -2.36
C GLN A 248 20.37 -1.26 -3.73
N GLN A 249 21.24 -1.87 -4.52
CA GLN A 249 21.62 -1.38 -5.85
C GLN A 249 20.51 -1.57 -6.90
N ASP A 250 19.59 -2.49 -6.64
CA ASP A 250 18.46 -2.77 -7.53
C ASP A 250 17.27 -1.83 -7.28
N ILE A 251 17.37 -0.94 -6.29
CA ILE A 251 16.31 0.03 -5.97
C ILE A 251 16.56 1.31 -6.74
N GLU A 252 15.62 1.70 -7.59
CA GLU A 252 15.73 2.91 -8.40
C GLU A 252 14.51 3.84 -8.24
N ILE A 253 14.75 5.13 -8.50
CA ILE A 253 13.70 6.13 -8.61
C ILE A 253 13.33 6.26 -10.09
N ILE A 254 12.05 6.08 -10.35
CA ILE A 254 11.47 6.16 -11.69
C ILE A 254 10.48 7.32 -11.76
N LYS A 255 10.24 7.84 -12.97
CA LYS A 255 9.11 8.73 -13.22
C LYS A 255 7.84 7.89 -13.30
N SER A 256 6.98 8.00 -12.30
CA SER A 256 5.76 7.20 -12.27
C SER A 256 4.73 7.66 -13.31
N PRO A 257 3.74 6.80 -13.64
CA PRO A 257 2.70 7.12 -14.61
C PRO A 257 1.84 8.33 -14.25
N VAL A 258 1.74 8.66 -12.98
CA VAL A 258 0.99 9.81 -12.49
C VAL A 258 1.83 11.09 -12.41
N GLY A 259 3.06 11.06 -12.91
CA GLY A 259 3.95 12.23 -12.98
C GLY A 259 4.72 12.52 -11.69
N MET A 260 4.59 11.69 -10.66
CA MET A 260 5.33 11.77 -9.40
C MET A 260 6.56 10.84 -9.47
N PRO A 261 7.63 11.08 -8.69
CA PRO A 261 8.67 10.09 -8.49
C PRO A 261 8.07 8.79 -7.94
N GLY A 262 8.66 7.66 -8.32
CA GLY A 262 8.26 6.34 -7.79
C GLY A 262 9.49 5.51 -7.47
N ARG A 263 9.43 4.72 -6.39
CA ARG A 263 10.47 3.77 -6.03
C ARG A 263 10.10 2.38 -6.52
N ALA A 264 11.01 1.74 -7.25
CA ALA A 264 10.81 0.42 -7.80
C ALA A 264 12.07 -0.43 -7.69
N ILE A 265 11.92 -1.74 -7.77
CA ILE A 265 13.02 -2.68 -8.00
C ILE A 265 13.31 -2.68 -9.51
N HIS A 266 14.59 -2.57 -9.86
CA HIS A 266 15.08 -2.63 -11.24
C HIS A 266 14.57 -3.89 -11.96
N SER A 267 14.20 -3.75 -13.22
CA SER A 267 13.74 -4.86 -14.05
C SER A 267 14.00 -4.61 -15.53
N SER A 268 14.17 -5.66 -16.31
CA SER A 268 14.30 -5.58 -17.77
C SER A 268 13.13 -4.87 -18.47
N PHE A 269 12.01 -4.74 -17.78
CA PHE A 269 10.89 -3.97 -18.23
C PHE A 269 11.16 -2.47 -18.11
N LEU A 270 11.74 -2.00 -16.99
CA LEU A 270 12.11 -0.60 -16.81
C LEU A 270 13.19 -0.17 -17.81
N ASP A 271 14.11 -1.08 -18.16
CA ASP A 271 15.11 -0.83 -19.21
C ASP A 271 14.43 -0.55 -20.55
N ARG A 272 13.50 -1.41 -20.97
CA ARG A 272 12.75 -1.24 -22.21
C ARG A 272 11.89 0.04 -22.23
N VAL A 273 11.42 0.49 -21.06
CA VAL A 273 10.73 1.78 -20.94
C VAL A 273 11.69 2.94 -21.13
N LYS A 274 12.87 2.90 -20.49
CA LYS A 274 13.93 3.91 -20.63
C LYS A 274 14.41 4.02 -22.07
N GLU A 275 14.54 2.90 -22.78
CA GLU A 275 14.92 2.81 -24.19
C GLU A 275 13.81 3.24 -25.16
N GLY A 276 12.61 3.56 -24.67
CA GLY A 276 11.47 3.94 -25.51
C GLY A 276 10.87 2.79 -26.34
N LEU A 277 11.34 1.56 -26.14
CA LEU A 277 10.93 0.36 -26.87
C LEU A 277 9.53 -0.13 -26.46
N LYS A 278 9.01 0.32 -25.32
CA LYS A 278 7.62 0.06 -24.89
C LYS A 278 6.89 1.39 -24.75
N ARG A 279 6.09 1.71 -25.78
CA ARG A 279 5.06 2.74 -25.65
C ARG A 279 3.75 2.06 -25.22
N PRO A 280 3.05 2.61 -24.25
CA PRO A 280 1.72 2.11 -23.88
C PRO A 280 0.77 2.26 -25.08
N GLN A 281 0.15 1.16 -25.50
CA GLN A 281 -0.93 1.23 -26.47
C GLN A 281 -2.27 1.28 -25.71
N GLY A 282 -2.99 2.42 -25.83
CA GLY A 282 -4.32 2.64 -25.28
C GLY A 282 -4.46 2.54 -23.75
N VAL A 283 -4.62 3.63 -23.03
CA VAL A 283 -4.80 3.65 -21.56
C VAL A 283 -6.27 3.42 -21.23
N PRO A 284 -6.67 2.36 -20.51
CA PRO A 284 -8.06 2.17 -20.14
C PRO A 284 -8.54 3.17 -19.07
N VAL A 285 -7.61 3.89 -18.44
CA VAL A 285 -7.88 4.87 -17.38
C VAL A 285 -7.30 6.22 -17.80
N ARG A 286 -8.15 7.23 -17.99
CA ARG A 286 -7.72 8.62 -18.15
C ARG A 286 -7.30 9.13 -16.77
N LEU A 287 -6.09 9.68 -16.67
CA LEU A 287 -5.70 10.50 -15.52
C LEU A 287 -6.53 11.79 -15.53
N HIS A 288 -6.72 12.39 -14.36
CA HIS A 288 -7.40 13.67 -14.22
C HIS A 288 -6.84 14.68 -15.23
N GLN A 289 -7.66 15.59 -15.76
CA GLN A 289 -7.35 16.48 -16.88
C GLN A 289 -6.12 17.39 -16.67
N ASP A 290 -5.65 17.51 -15.43
CA ASP A 290 -4.48 18.34 -15.05
C ASP A 290 -3.12 17.65 -15.17
N VAL A 291 -3.08 16.37 -15.51
CA VAL A 291 -1.82 15.65 -15.76
C VAL A 291 -1.45 15.83 -17.24
N ARG A 292 -0.37 16.55 -17.50
CA ARG A 292 0.10 16.86 -18.86
C ARG A 292 0.20 15.58 -19.71
N ARG A 293 -0.18 15.69 -20.98
CA ARG A 293 -0.20 14.59 -21.97
C ARG A 293 1.13 13.82 -22.10
N ASP A 294 2.23 14.42 -21.67
CA ASP A 294 3.59 13.84 -21.72
C ASP A 294 3.83 12.73 -20.68
N ALA A 295 2.97 12.61 -19.67
CA ALA A 295 3.05 11.58 -18.61
C ALA A 295 2.25 10.30 -18.93
N GLN A 296 1.59 10.24 -20.10
CA GLN A 296 0.71 9.12 -20.48
C GLN A 296 1.39 7.75 -20.76
N PRO A 297 2.71 7.62 -20.95
CA PRO A 297 3.32 6.35 -21.37
C PRO A 297 3.23 5.19 -20.38
N LEU A 298 2.94 5.42 -19.09
CA LEU A 298 3.25 4.42 -18.04
C LEU A 298 2.05 3.71 -17.39
N LEU A 299 0.80 4.09 -17.69
CA LEU A 299 -0.40 3.47 -17.09
C LEU A 299 -0.80 2.10 -17.65
N HIS A 300 -0.20 1.68 -18.77
CA HIS A 300 -0.42 0.33 -19.34
C HIS A 300 0.26 -0.79 -18.56
N HIS A 301 0.96 -0.46 -17.50
CA HIS A 301 1.83 -1.39 -16.81
C HIS A 301 1.11 -2.39 -15.92
N ALA A 302 -0.14 -2.16 -15.53
CA ALA A 302 -0.89 -3.15 -14.79
C ALA A 302 -1.04 -4.48 -15.58
N GLY A 303 -1.37 -4.41 -16.89
CA GLY A 303 -1.45 -5.60 -17.72
C GLY A 303 -0.09 -6.14 -18.19
N ALA A 304 0.93 -5.27 -18.26
CA ALA A 304 2.29 -5.68 -18.56
C ALA A 304 3.00 -6.27 -17.33
N LEU A 305 2.74 -5.76 -16.14
CA LEU A 305 3.19 -6.35 -14.87
C LEU A 305 2.60 -7.76 -14.67
N GLN A 306 1.31 -7.98 -14.96
CA GLN A 306 0.74 -9.33 -14.92
C GLN A 306 1.33 -10.27 -15.96
N ARG A 307 1.61 -9.80 -17.19
CA ARG A 307 2.30 -10.62 -18.20
C ARG A 307 3.76 -10.86 -17.85
N LEU A 308 4.44 -9.89 -17.25
CA LEU A 308 5.79 -10.06 -16.73
C LEU A 308 5.82 -10.97 -15.51
N GLN A 309 4.84 -10.88 -14.62
CA GLN A 309 4.66 -11.84 -13.53
C GLN A 309 4.51 -13.27 -14.07
N GLY A 310 3.73 -13.46 -15.14
CA GLY A 310 3.63 -14.74 -15.83
C GLY A 310 4.92 -15.20 -16.53
N GLU A 311 5.59 -14.32 -17.28
CA GLU A 311 6.87 -14.63 -17.96
C GLU A 311 8.03 -14.86 -16.98
N ILE A 312 8.04 -14.13 -15.84
CA ILE A 312 9.01 -14.36 -14.76
C ILE A 312 8.66 -15.64 -14.01
N ALA A 313 7.38 -15.96 -13.79
CA ALA A 313 6.94 -17.20 -13.18
C ALA A 313 7.37 -18.42 -13.99
N GLU A 314 7.23 -18.40 -15.32
CA GLU A 314 7.71 -19.48 -16.20
C GLU A 314 9.22 -19.71 -16.11
N ARG A 315 10.02 -18.63 -16.12
CA ARG A 315 11.48 -18.73 -16.02
C ARG A 315 11.96 -19.20 -14.64
N LEU A 316 11.32 -18.76 -13.56
CA LEU A 316 11.69 -19.14 -12.20
C LEU A 316 11.17 -20.50 -11.77
N CYS A 317 10.06 -20.97 -12.33
CA CYS A 317 9.65 -22.39 -12.20
C CYS A 317 10.71 -23.35 -12.74
N LEU A 318 11.38 -22.99 -13.83
CA LEU A 318 12.50 -23.76 -14.36
C LEU A 318 13.72 -23.74 -13.42
N LEU A 319 14.05 -22.59 -12.82
CA LEU A 319 15.16 -22.46 -11.86
C LEU A 319 14.87 -23.14 -10.52
N ARG A 320 13.62 -23.12 -10.05
CA ARG A 320 13.21 -23.82 -8.82
C ARG A 320 13.29 -25.34 -8.98
N ARG A 321 12.91 -25.88 -10.14
CA ARG A 321 13.10 -27.32 -10.46
C ARG A 321 14.58 -27.72 -10.43
N GLN A 322 15.49 -26.86 -10.90
CA GLN A 322 16.93 -27.14 -10.87
C GLN A 322 17.53 -27.04 -9.45
N ARG A 323 17.06 -26.11 -8.58
CA ARG A 323 17.54 -26.01 -7.20
C ARG A 323 17.00 -27.09 -6.28
N MET A 324 15.75 -27.51 -6.44
CA MET A 324 15.20 -28.63 -5.65
C MET A 324 15.81 -29.98 -6.00
N ALA A 325 16.28 -30.17 -7.23
CA ALA A 325 17.03 -31.36 -7.63
C ALA A 325 18.45 -31.43 -7.04
N GLY A 326 18.99 -30.33 -6.51
CA GLY A 326 20.33 -30.24 -5.95
C GLY A 326 20.44 -30.26 -4.41
N ARG A 327 19.34 -30.20 -3.66
CA ARG A 327 19.36 -30.27 -2.19
C ARG A 327 18.92 -31.67 -1.73
N LYS A 328 19.91 -32.54 -1.42
CA LYS A 328 19.73 -33.67 -0.52
C LYS A 328 19.82 -33.12 0.91
N ASP A 329 18.73 -33.25 1.67
CA ASP A 329 18.74 -32.92 3.09
C ASP A 329 19.69 -33.85 3.84
N PRO A 330 20.60 -33.35 4.70
CA PRO A 330 21.27 -34.20 5.64
C PRO A 330 20.29 -34.48 6.79
N VAL A 331 19.93 -35.74 6.93
CA VAL A 331 19.22 -36.28 8.10
C VAL A 331 20.06 -36.07 9.34
N GLY A 332 19.70 -35.10 10.16
CA GLY A 332 20.27 -34.84 11.46
C GLY A 332 19.51 -35.59 12.55
N THR A 333 20.15 -36.60 13.09
CA THR A 333 19.75 -37.40 14.25
C THR A 333 19.43 -36.54 15.47
N ARG A 334 18.27 -36.79 16.09
CA ARG A 334 17.93 -36.33 17.44
C ARG A 334 18.80 -37.05 18.45
N PRO A 335 19.33 -36.40 19.51
CA PRO A 335 19.78 -37.09 20.71
C PRO A 335 18.58 -37.25 21.66
N ASP A 336 18.23 -38.50 21.91
CA ASP A 336 17.40 -38.90 23.06
C ASP A 336 18.18 -38.69 24.36
N GLY A 337 17.48 -38.31 25.40
CA GLY A 337 17.86 -38.57 26.75
C GLY A 337 18.00 -37.33 27.64
N PHE A 338 16.95 -37.04 28.43
CA PHE A 338 17.16 -36.66 29.84
C PHE A 338 16.07 -37.31 30.70
N ALA A 339 16.56 -38.22 31.50
CA ALA A 339 15.83 -38.96 32.51
C ALA A 339 15.56 -38.11 33.74
N GLN A 340 14.52 -38.52 34.45
CA GLN A 340 14.02 -38.08 35.72
C GLN A 340 15.10 -37.91 36.81
N GLY A 341 14.96 -36.90 37.68
CA GLY A 341 15.64 -36.75 38.95
C GLY A 341 14.81 -35.87 39.87
N ARG A 342 14.13 -36.51 40.83
CA ARG A 342 13.53 -35.89 42.02
C ARG A 342 14.59 -35.22 42.90
N VAL A 343 14.34 -34.09 43.45
CA VAL A 343 14.09 -33.77 44.88
C VAL A 343 13.47 -32.38 44.94
#